data_3a96509530efd4d72ade3542c2bb32f2
#
_entry.id   3a96509530efd4d72ade3542c2bb32f2
#
_cell.length_a   1.000
_cell.length_b   1.000
_cell.length_c   1.000
_cell.angle_alpha   90.00
_cell.angle_beta   90.00
_cell.angle_gamma   90.00
#
_symmetry.space_group_name_H-M   'P 1'
#
loop_
_entity.id
_entity.type
_entity.pdbx_description
1 polymer ?
#
loop_
_entity_poly.entity_id
_entity_poly.type
_entity_poly.pdbx_seq_one_letter_code
_entity_poly.pdbx_strand_id
1 'polypeptide(L)'
;MRSINLANVSFLEARDHYVFISTVHGAVYKVRDSMTNQSRVFEQYGFLRVHKSFAVNMKHIEAIYTTEIICAGRSIPIGRSYKKDVQPAFLAYVGGQ
;
A
#
# COMPACT_ATOMS: atom_id res chain seq x y z
N MET A 1 10.71 -16.42 -14.19
CA MET A 1 10.27 -15.76 -12.94
C MET A 1 10.86 -14.36 -12.88
N ARG A 2 10.05 -13.38 -12.54
CA ARG A 2 10.52 -12.01 -12.35
C ARG A 2 10.73 -11.72 -10.89
N SER A 3 11.79 -11.00 -10.58
CA SER A 3 11.95 -10.47 -9.24
C SER A 3 11.59 -9.00 -9.23
N ILE A 4 10.91 -8.58 -8.16
CA ILE A 4 10.49 -7.20 -7.95
C ILE A 4 11.21 -6.68 -6.74
N ASN A 5 11.85 -5.51 -6.88
CA ASN A 5 12.46 -4.86 -5.74
C ASN A 5 11.34 -4.20 -4.93
N LEU A 6 11.09 -4.69 -3.72
CA LEU A 6 10.00 -4.20 -2.87
C LEU A 6 10.13 -2.71 -2.54
N ALA A 7 11.35 -2.19 -2.48
CA ALA A 7 11.56 -0.76 -2.24
C ALA A 7 10.97 0.11 -3.35
N ASN A 8 10.80 -0.45 -4.55
CA ASN A 8 10.23 0.26 -5.70
C ASN A 8 8.74 0.09 -5.83
N VAL A 9 8.11 -0.77 -5.02
CA VAL A 9 6.66 -0.94 -5.03
C VAL A 9 6.03 0.19 -4.24
N SER A 10 5.10 0.92 -4.85
CA SER A 10 4.45 2.07 -4.21
C SER A 10 3.16 1.66 -3.50
N PHE A 11 2.30 0.91 -4.17
CA PHE A 11 1.05 0.47 -3.54
C PHE A 11 0.48 -0.76 -4.27
N LEU A 12 -0.48 -1.39 -3.60
CA LEU A 12 -1.24 -2.53 -4.13
C LEU A 12 -2.69 -2.11 -4.28
N GLU A 13 -3.32 -2.55 -5.36
CA GLU A 13 -4.74 -2.29 -5.60
C GLU A 13 -5.44 -3.58 -6.01
N ALA A 14 -6.51 -3.95 -5.28
CA ALA A 14 -7.33 -5.10 -5.66
C ALA A 14 -8.43 -4.67 -6.64
N ARG A 15 -8.52 -5.36 -7.76
CA ARG A 15 -9.61 -5.21 -8.73
C ARG A 15 -10.01 -6.60 -9.22
N ASP A 16 -11.31 -6.90 -9.17
CA ASP A 16 -11.83 -8.20 -9.54
C ASP A 16 -11.12 -9.30 -8.72
N HIS A 17 -10.48 -10.24 -9.37
CA HIS A 17 -9.80 -11.35 -8.70
C HIS A 17 -8.28 -11.17 -8.72
N TYR A 18 -7.80 -9.94 -8.95
CA TYR A 18 -6.38 -9.66 -9.09
C TYR A 18 -5.94 -8.57 -8.13
N VAL A 19 -4.67 -8.63 -7.75
CA VAL A 19 -4.00 -7.54 -7.06
C VAL A 19 -2.97 -6.96 -8.02
N PHE A 20 -3.04 -5.66 -8.23
CA PHE A 20 -2.12 -4.92 -9.08
C PHE A 20 -1.05 -4.29 -8.22
N ILE A 21 0.20 -4.62 -8.51
CA ILE A 21 1.37 -4.15 -7.76
C ILE A 21 2.00 -3.03 -8.57
N SER A 22 1.84 -1.80 -8.11
CA SER A 22 2.34 -0.61 -8.80
C SER A 22 3.72 -0.24 -8.30
N THR A 23 4.60 0.15 -9.22
CA THR A 23 5.96 0.57 -8.87
C THR A 23 6.14 2.06 -9.12
N VAL A 24 7.16 2.64 -8.49
CA VAL A 24 7.48 4.07 -8.66
C VAL A 24 7.96 4.40 -10.07
N HIS A 25 8.35 3.39 -10.84
CA HIS A 25 8.81 3.57 -12.22
C HIS A 25 7.70 3.40 -13.25
N GLY A 26 6.46 3.22 -12.81
CA GLY A 26 5.32 3.08 -13.70
C GLY A 26 5.00 1.65 -14.14
N ALA A 27 5.84 0.69 -13.83
CA ALA A 27 5.54 -0.71 -14.12
C ALA A 27 4.45 -1.20 -13.16
N VAL A 28 3.55 -2.04 -13.67
CA VAL A 28 2.46 -2.62 -12.88
C VAL A 28 2.46 -4.13 -13.11
N TYR A 29 2.47 -4.89 -12.03
CA TYR A 29 2.41 -6.34 -12.08
C TYR A 29 1.06 -6.82 -11.58
N LYS A 30 0.57 -7.90 -12.14
CA LYS A 30 -0.75 -8.43 -11.81
C LYS A 30 -0.62 -9.83 -11.22
N VAL A 31 -1.23 -10.05 -10.07
CA VAL A 31 -1.24 -11.34 -9.38
C VAL A 31 -2.68 -11.74 -9.10
N ARG A 32 -3.05 -12.99 -9.43
CA ARG A 32 -4.38 -13.48 -9.11
C ARG A 32 -4.41 -13.90 -7.64
N ASP A 33 -4.98 -13.06 -6.79
CA ASP A 33 -5.05 -13.29 -5.36
C ASP A 33 -6.00 -12.28 -4.73
N SER A 34 -6.28 -12.45 -3.44
CA SER A 34 -7.07 -11.49 -2.66
C SER A 34 -6.17 -10.42 -2.05
N MET A 35 -6.74 -9.24 -1.79
CA MET A 35 -6.02 -8.20 -1.08
C MET A 35 -5.65 -8.68 0.34
N THR A 36 -6.51 -9.44 0.98
CA THR A 36 -6.24 -9.95 2.33
C THR A 36 -4.95 -10.79 2.35
N ASN A 37 -4.78 -11.70 1.39
CA ASN A 37 -3.57 -12.50 1.31
C ASN A 37 -2.35 -11.67 0.96
N GLN A 38 -2.45 -10.82 -0.04
CA GLN A 38 -1.32 -10.02 -0.49
C GLN A 38 -0.89 -8.99 0.55
N SER A 39 -1.83 -8.33 1.22
CA SER A 39 -1.46 -7.34 2.24
C SER A 39 -0.79 -8.02 3.44
N ARG A 40 -1.17 -9.25 3.74
CA ARG A 40 -0.52 -10.00 4.82
C ARG A 40 0.94 -10.33 4.45
N VAL A 41 1.19 -10.70 3.20
CA VAL A 41 2.56 -10.97 2.72
C VAL A 41 3.41 -9.71 2.76
N PHE A 42 2.85 -8.57 2.30
CA PHE A 42 3.60 -7.32 2.19
C PHE A 42 3.74 -6.57 3.52
N GLU A 43 2.90 -6.90 4.52
CA GLU A 43 2.89 -6.21 5.81
C GLU A 43 4.27 -6.22 6.48
N GLN A 44 4.96 -7.35 6.41
CA GLN A 44 6.28 -7.48 7.02
C GLN A 44 7.34 -6.59 6.38
N TYR A 45 7.05 -6.02 5.22
CA TYR A 45 7.98 -5.17 4.49
C TYR A 45 7.58 -3.68 4.55
N GLY A 46 6.74 -3.31 5.52
CA GLY A 46 6.37 -1.92 5.72
C GLY A 46 5.17 -1.45 4.90
N PHE A 47 4.35 -2.37 4.43
CA PHE A 47 3.12 -2.01 3.74
C PHE A 47 1.96 -1.95 4.73
N LEU A 48 1.06 -1.00 4.52
CA LEU A 48 -0.09 -0.77 5.38
C LEU A 48 -1.37 -0.84 4.56
N ARG A 49 -2.31 -1.68 5.01
CA ARG A 49 -3.62 -1.71 4.38
C ARG A 49 -4.42 -0.50 4.84
N VAL A 50 -4.88 0.31 3.87
CA VAL A 50 -5.57 1.59 4.16
C VAL A 50 -6.99 1.63 3.63
N HIS A 51 -7.40 0.57 2.93
CA HIS A 51 -8.71 0.46 2.30
C HIS A 51 -8.93 -1.01 1.99
N LYS A 52 -10.17 -1.44 1.84
CA LYS A 52 -10.40 -2.85 1.49
C LYS A 52 -9.72 -3.25 0.18
N SER A 53 -9.48 -2.27 -0.70
CA SER A 53 -8.87 -2.50 -2.01
C SER A 53 -7.48 -1.90 -2.17
N PHE A 54 -6.90 -1.29 -1.13
CA PHE A 54 -5.59 -0.65 -1.25
C PHE A 54 -4.69 -0.92 -0.05
N ALA A 55 -3.41 -1.15 -0.35
CA ALA A 55 -2.35 -1.18 0.65
C ALA A 55 -1.20 -0.34 0.11
N VAL A 56 -0.56 0.46 0.95
CA VAL A 56 0.50 1.38 0.54
C VAL A 56 1.83 1.00 1.17
N ASN A 57 2.91 1.26 0.44
CA ASN A 57 4.24 1.17 1.00
C ASN A 57 4.49 2.45 1.81
N MET A 58 4.63 2.31 3.13
CA MET A 58 4.79 3.48 4.01
C MET A 58 6.03 4.29 3.69
N LYS A 59 7.04 3.66 3.08
CA LYS A 59 8.25 4.34 2.63
C LYS A 59 7.95 5.44 1.59
N HIS A 60 6.89 5.27 0.80
CA HIS A 60 6.54 6.19 -0.29
C HIS A 60 5.37 7.11 0.04
N ILE A 61 4.94 7.15 1.29
CA ILE A 61 3.91 8.09 1.72
C ILE A 61 4.49 9.49 1.76
N GLU A 62 3.84 10.39 1.03
CA GLU A 62 4.23 11.81 0.97
C GLU A 62 3.38 12.67 1.89
N ALA A 63 2.10 12.32 2.03
CA ALA A 63 1.18 13.07 2.88
C ALA A 63 0.00 12.18 3.27
N ILE A 64 -0.54 12.43 4.46
CA ILE A 64 -1.74 11.75 4.95
C ILE A 64 -2.78 12.82 5.25
N TYR A 65 -3.92 12.71 4.60
CA TYR A 65 -5.07 13.57 4.84
C TYR A 65 -6.20 12.75 5.47
N THR A 66 -7.29 13.40 5.82
CA THR A 66 -8.41 12.73 6.48
C THR A 66 -9.00 11.58 5.66
N THR A 67 -9.07 11.75 4.34
CA THR A 67 -9.74 10.77 3.46
C THR A 67 -8.83 10.12 2.44
N GLU A 68 -7.57 10.55 2.35
CA GLU A 68 -6.67 10.05 1.33
C GLU A 68 -5.21 10.13 1.76
N ILE A 69 -4.41 9.32 1.11
CA ILE A 69 -2.96 9.31 1.29
C ILE A 69 -2.35 9.62 -0.07
N ILE A 70 -1.35 10.51 -0.09
CA ILE A 70 -0.55 10.71 -1.30
C ILE A 70 0.66 9.78 -1.20
N CYS A 71 0.74 8.86 -2.14
CA CYS A 71 1.77 7.83 -2.16
C CYS A 71 2.38 7.78 -3.56
N ALA A 72 3.66 8.12 -3.67
CA ALA A 72 4.38 8.16 -4.95
C ALA A 72 3.61 8.97 -6.00
N GLY A 73 3.09 10.12 -5.61
CA GLY A 73 2.35 11.02 -6.49
C GLY A 73 0.91 10.61 -6.79
N ARG A 74 0.42 9.53 -6.20
CA ARG A 74 -0.94 9.03 -6.42
C ARG A 74 -1.80 9.24 -5.18
N SER A 75 -3.05 9.60 -5.40
CA SER A 75 -4.03 9.73 -4.32
C SER A 75 -4.66 8.36 -4.06
N ILE A 76 -4.49 7.85 -2.85
CA ILE A 76 -5.02 6.55 -2.44
C ILE A 76 -6.10 6.79 -1.37
N PRO A 77 -7.33 6.29 -1.57
CA PRO A 77 -8.39 6.53 -0.59
C PRO A 77 -8.16 5.76 0.70
N ILE A 78 -8.59 6.34 1.80
CA ILE A 78 -8.57 5.67 3.10
C ILE A 78 -9.99 5.17 3.37
N GLY A 79 -10.14 3.85 3.56
CA GLY A 79 -11.43 3.27 3.89
C GLY A 79 -11.88 3.68 5.29
N ARG A 80 -13.21 3.82 5.46
CA ARG A 80 -13.79 4.30 6.72
C ARG A 80 -13.31 3.48 7.92
N SER A 81 -13.26 2.17 7.79
CA SER A 81 -12.85 1.29 8.89
C SER A 81 -11.34 1.30 9.15
N TYR A 82 -10.57 1.94 8.29
CA TYR A 82 -9.11 1.98 8.40
C TYR A 82 -8.60 3.32 8.94
N LYS A 83 -9.45 4.36 8.98
CA LYS A 83 -9.02 5.72 9.32
C LYS A 83 -8.33 5.80 10.67
N LYS A 84 -8.85 5.13 11.67
CA LYS A 84 -8.31 5.22 13.04
C LYS A 84 -6.93 4.56 13.16
N ASP A 85 -6.57 3.66 12.25
CA ASP A 85 -5.34 2.88 12.32
C ASP A 85 -4.20 3.45 11.48
N VAL A 86 -4.51 4.26 10.47
CA VAL A 86 -3.54 4.72 9.48
C VAL A 86 -2.47 5.62 10.11
N GLN A 87 -2.87 6.67 10.79
CA GLN A 87 -1.91 7.63 11.33
C GLN A 87 -1.06 7.02 12.44
N PRO A 88 -1.62 6.28 13.41
CA PRO A 88 -0.78 5.61 14.41
C PRO A 88 0.20 4.62 13.79
N ALA A 89 -0.21 3.87 12.78
CA ALA A 89 0.67 2.90 12.12
C ALA A 89 1.83 3.61 11.42
N PHE A 90 1.55 4.73 10.75
CA PHE A 90 2.59 5.48 10.06
C PHE A 90 3.57 6.13 11.07
N LEU A 91 3.05 6.67 12.16
CA LEU A 91 3.89 7.26 13.20
C LEU A 91 4.80 6.20 13.83
N ALA A 92 4.28 5.00 14.05
CA ALA A 92 5.09 3.89 14.57
C ALA A 92 6.18 3.49 13.57
N TYR A 93 5.86 3.47 12.28
CA TYR A 93 6.81 3.15 11.23
C TYR A 93 7.95 4.19 11.19
N VAL A 94 7.60 5.48 11.20
CA VAL A 94 8.59 6.56 11.17
C VAL A 94 9.44 6.54 12.45
N GLY A 95 8.82 6.31 13.61
CA GLY A 95 9.53 6.25 14.87
C GLY A 95 10.48 5.07 14.99
N GLY A 96 10.24 4.01 14.20
CA GLY A 96 11.11 2.84 14.18
C GLY A 96 12.27 2.92 13.20
N GLN A 97 12.40 4.03 12.49
CA GLN A 97 13.48 4.21 11.49
C GLN A 97 14.82 4.51 12.12
#